data_d9a16afe641dbbd026becdb67a9069e4
#
_entry.id   d9a16afe641dbbd026becdb67a9069e4
#
_cell.length_a   1.000
_cell.length_b   1.000
_cell.length_c   1.000
_cell.angle_alpha   90.00
_cell.angle_beta   90.00
_cell.angle_gamma   90.00
#
_symmetry.space_group_name_H-M   'P 1'
#
loop_
_entity.id
_entity.type
_entity.pdbx_description
1 polymer ?
#
loop_
_entity_poly.entity_id
_entity_poly.type
_entity_poly.pdbx_seq_one_letter_code
_entity_poly.pdbx_strand_id
1 'polypeptide(L)'
;IFLMMALALASTPAMLAQEAADTTFVFKDIKVNPTTSVKDQNKSGTCWSFSGVSFLEDELLKKSKGEFDLSEMYIARQCYIDKAIHYVRYCGATNFGQGGSILDVPYVYDAYGMVPEEVYAGLNYGEEKHNHGELAAVLEAYLKEIVKNPNAKLSEAWLNGYIGILDAYLGKAPEKFMYKGKEYTPRSFADMLGLKMDDFIPVTSFTHHPFYKPFVLEVPDNWSNGLYY
;
A
#
# COMPACT_ATOMS: atom_id res chain seq x y z
N ILE A 1 55.31 -25.09 60.89
CA ILE A 1 54.89 -23.82 60.37
C ILE A 1 53.56 -24.07 59.63
N PHE A 2 52.42 -23.80 60.30
CA PHE A 2 51.07 -23.88 59.69
C PHE A 2 50.70 -22.55 59.09
N LEU A 3 50.39 -22.52 57.78
CA LEU A 3 49.88 -21.36 57.08
C LEU A 3 48.36 -21.43 57.10
N MET A 4 47.71 -20.58 57.90
CA MET A 4 46.26 -20.39 57.88
C MET A 4 45.85 -19.54 56.65
N MET A 5 45.10 -20.12 55.74
CA MET A 5 44.52 -19.45 54.61
C MET A 5 43.11 -18.94 55.00
N ALA A 6 43.00 -17.64 55.23
CA ALA A 6 41.72 -17.01 55.55
C ALA A 6 40.89 -16.85 54.25
N LEU A 7 39.73 -17.54 54.22
CA LEU A 7 38.76 -17.43 53.15
C LEU A 7 37.85 -16.18 53.35
N ALA A 8 38.09 -15.14 52.63
CA ALA A 8 37.23 -13.94 52.64
C ALA A 8 35.96 -14.25 51.84
N LEU A 9 34.83 -14.41 52.52
CA LEU A 9 33.50 -14.41 51.87
C LEU A 9 33.17 -12.97 51.43
N ALA A 10 33.25 -12.73 50.14
CA ALA A 10 32.73 -11.52 49.52
C ALA A 10 31.20 -11.63 49.47
N SER A 11 30.51 -10.93 50.34
CA SER A 11 29.08 -10.72 50.26
C SER A 11 28.77 -9.79 49.07
N THR A 12 28.30 -10.34 47.97
CA THR A 12 27.70 -9.53 46.89
C THR A 12 26.41 -8.90 47.41
N PRO A 13 26.23 -7.57 47.32
CA PRO A 13 24.94 -6.96 47.62
C PRO A 13 23.92 -7.46 46.57
N ALA A 14 22.85 -8.10 47.02
CA ALA A 14 21.71 -8.39 46.19
C ALA A 14 21.15 -7.05 45.72
N MET A 15 21.34 -6.73 44.45
CA MET A 15 20.63 -5.64 43.79
C MET A 15 19.15 -6.06 43.76
N LEU A 16 18.37 -5.51 44.67
CA LEU A 16 16.92 -5.53 44.60
C LEU A 16 16.59 -4.77 43.30
N ALA A 17 16.20 -5.49 42.28
CA ALA A 17 15.58 -4.89 41.09
C ALA A 17 14.30 -4.20 41.60
N GLN A 18 14.34 -2.88 41.66
CA GLN A 18 13.17 -2.07 41.93
C GLN A 18 12.24 -2.30 40.74
N GLU A 19 11.12 -3.02 40.96
CA GLU A 19 10.07 -3.12 39.98
C GLU A 19 9.69 -1.68 39.58
N ALA A 20 10.01 -1.29 38.35
CA ALA A 20 9.55 -0.06 37.79
C ALA A 20 8.02 -0.11 37.86
N ALA A 21 7.41 0.83 38.58
CA ALA A 21 5.96 0.95 38.57
C ALA A 21 5.47 0.94 37.13
N ASP A 22 4.59 0.00 36.83
CA ASP A 22 4.00 -0.13 35.50
C ASP A 22 3.20 1.16 35.22
N THR A 23 3.85 2.10 34.51
CA THR A 23 3.26 3.38 34.11
C THR A 23 2.56 3.25 32.76
N THR A 24 2.19 2.03 32.34
CA THR A 24 1.45 1.81 31.10
C THR A 24 0.12 2.55 31.16
N PHE A 25 -0.14 3.28 30.08
CA PHE A 25 -1.43 3.96 29.92
C PHE A 25 -2.53 2.90 29.83
N VAL A 26 -3.55 3.05 30.68
CA VAL A 26 -4.76 2.23 30.61
C VAL A 26 -5.71 2.87 29.62
N PHE A 27 -5.87 2.21 28.46
CA PHE A 27 -6.82 2.64 27.44
C PHE A 27 -8.19 2.01 27.71
N LYS A 28 -9.23 2.79 27.47
CA LYS A 28 -10.61 2.33 27.51
C LYS A 28 -11.23 2.55 26.14
N ASP A 29 -11.73 1.47 25.54
CA ASP A 29 -12.47 1.55 24.29
C ASP A 29 -13.75 2.37 24.49
N ILE A 30 -13.87 3.46 23.73
CA ILE A 30 -15.08 4.27 23.66
C ILE A 30 -16.00 3.75 22.55
N LYS A 31 -15.39 3.33 21.44
CA LYS A 31 -16.09 2.79 20.28
C LYS A 31 -15.15 1.83 19.53
N VAL A 32 -15.64 0.64 19.24
CA VAL A 32 -14.98 -0.33 18.37
C VAL A 32 -15.76 -0.39 17.06
N ASN A 33 -15.09 -0.13 15.94
CA ASN A 33 -15.67 -0.33 14.62
C ASN A 33 -15.42 -1.78 14.17
N PRO A 34 -16.33 -2.40 13.41
CA PRO A 34 -16.06 -3.70 12.80
C PRO A 34 -14.91 -3.55 11.79
N THR A 35 -14.04 -4.54 11.73
CA THR A 35 -12.90 -4.60 10.81
C THR A 35 -12.83 -5.94 10.12
N THR A 36 -12.27 -5.99 8.91
CA THR A 36 -11.90 -7.22 8.23
C THR A 36 -10.62 -7.81 8.83
N SER A 37 -10.24 -9.03 8.41
CA SER A 37 -9.00 -9.65 8.86
C SER A 37 -7.77 -8.91 8.35
N VAL A 38 -6.71 -8.87 9.17
CA VAL A 38 -5.41 -8.30 8.77
C VAL A 38 -4.78 -9.15 7.67
N LYS A 39 -4.29 -8.50 6.62
CA LYS A 39 -3.61 -9.12 5.48
C LYS A 39 -2.11 -8.84 5.50
N ASP A 40 -1.34 -9.79 4.95
CA ASP A 40 0.12 -9.73 4.92
C ASP A 40 0.62 -9.28 3.55
N GLN A 41 1.11 -8.04 3.44
CA GLN A 41 1.77 -7.54 2.22
C GLN A 41 3.10 -8.24 1.90
N ASN A 42 3.65 -8.98 2.85
CA ASN A 42 4.95 -9.64 2.76
C ASN A 42 6.08 -8.69 2.28
N LYS A 43 6.87 -9.11 1.29
CA LYS A 43 8.02 -8.35 0.75
C LYS A 43 7.61 -7.45 -0.43
N SER A 44 6.51 -6.73 -0.30
CA SER A 44 6.11 -5.70 -1.25
C SER A 44 6.07 -4.33 -0.56
N GLY A 45 6.42 -3.27 -1.29
CA GLY A 45 6.29 -1.89 -0.80
C GLY A 45 4.90 -1.31 -1.03
N THR A 46 3.84 -2.12 -0.83
CA THR A 46 2.45 -1.77 -1.14
C THR A 46 1.58 -1.56 0.11
N CYS A 47 2.20 -1.21 1.26
CA CYS A 47 1.48 -0.97 2.51
C CYS A 47 0.35 0.07 2.37
N TRP A 48 0.54 1.07 1.52
CA TRP A 48 -0.47 2.08 1.20
C TRP A 48 -1.73 1.48 0.56
N SER A 49 -1.57 0.47 -0.33
CA SER A 49 -2.68 -0.24 -0.94
C SER A 49 -3.38 -1.14 0.07
N PHE A 50 -2.63 -1.94 0.83
CA PHE A 50 -3.19 -2.81 1.87
C PHE A 50 -3.97 -2.02 2.92
N SER A 51 -3.41 -0.93 3.44
CA SER A 51 -4.11 -0.10 4.44
C SER A 51 -5.33 0.62 3.85
N GLY A 52 -5.23 1.11 2.62
CA GLY A 52 -6.34 1.83 1.98
C GLY A 52 -7.47 0.91 1.56
N VAL A 53 -7.17 -0.31 1.08
CA VAL A 53 -8.19 -1.32 0.74
C VAL A 53 -8.88 -1.82 2.01
N SER A 54 -8.12 -2.12 3.07
CA SER A 54 -8.69 -2.49 4.37
C SER A 54 -9.64 -1.41 4.90
N PHE A 55 -9.27 -0.12 4.76
CA PHE A 55 -10.17 0.97 5.12
C PHE A 55 -11.48 0.95 4.31
N LEU A 56 -11.43 0.69 3.00
CA LEU A 56 -12.65 0.58 2.17
C LEU A 56 -13.52 -0.62 2.57
N GLU A 57 -12.91 -1.75 2.92
CA GLU A 57 -13.60 -2.93 3.42
C GLU A 57 -14.33 -2.65 4.74
N ASP A 58 -13.67 -1.96 5.67
CA ASP A 58 -14.27 -1.52 6.93
C ASP A 58 -15.46 -0.56 6.71
N GLU A 59 -15.35 0.33 5.74
CA GLU A 59 -16.47 1.22 5.37
C GLU A 59 -17.65 0.44 4.77
N LEU A 60 -17.41 -0.65 4.03
CA LEU A 60 -18.46 -1.55 3.54
C LEU A 60 -19.16 -2.27 4.71
N LEU A 61 -18.41 -2.75 5.70
CA LEU A 61 -18.98 -3.34 6.93
C LEU A 61 -19.84 -2.33 7.67
N LYS A 62 -19.36 -1.11 7.88
CA LYS A 62 -20.10 -0.02 8.55
C LYS A 62 -21.40 0.34 7.81
N LYS A 63 -21.38 0.30 6.49
CA LYS A 63 -22.56 0.53 5.63
C LYS A 63 -23.46 -0.69 5.50
N SER A 64 -23.21 -1.77 6.26
CA SER A 64 -23.96 -3.05 6.24
C SER A 64 -24.06 -3.68 4.85
N LYS A 65 -23.03 -3.50 4.03
CA LYS A 65 -22.92 -4.10 2.69
C LYS A 65 -22.46 -5.56 2.74
N GLY A 66 -21.91 -5.99 3.88
CA GLY A 66 -21.28 -7.29 4.09
C GLY A 66 -19.76 -7.22 4.06
N GLU A 67 -19.15 -8.37 4.30
CA GLU A 67 -17.70 -8.54 4.24
C GLU A 67 -17.26 -8.80 2.79
N PHE A 68 -16.28 -8.05 2.36
CA PHE A 68 -15.62 -8.18 1.06
C PHE A 68 -14.12 -8.34 1.27
N ASP A 69 -13.50 -9.11 0.41
CA ASP A 69 -12.06 -9.28 0.27
C ASP A 69 -11.66 -8.67 -1.08
N LEU A 70 -11.11 -7.46 -1.05
CA LEU A 70 -10.82 -6.64 -2.22
C LEU A 70 -9.34 -6.74 -2.58
N SER A 71 -9.03 -6.72 -3.87
CA SER A 71 -7.65 -6.89 -4.35
C SER A 71 -6.79 -5.64 -4.18
N GLU A 72 -5.81 -5.71 -3.30
CA GLU A 72 -4.77 -4.69 -3.15
C GLU A 72 -3.87 -4.62 -4.37
N MET A 73 -3.60 -5.76 -4.99
CA MET A 73 -2.72 -5.83 -6.15
C MET A 73 -3.36 -5.28 -7.42
N TYR A 74 -4.67 -5.31 -7.55
CA TYR A 74 -5.36 -4.61 -8.63
C TYR A 74 -5.12 -3.10 -8.52
N ILE A 75 -5.29 -2.54 -7.33
CA ILE A 75 -5.00 -1.12 -7.05
C ILE A 75 -3.53 -0.80 -7.36
N ALA A 76 -2.60 -1.58 -6.80
CA ALA A 76 -1.17 -1.37 -7.00
C ALA A 76 -0.77 -1.42 -8.49
N ARG A 77 -1.30 -2.40 -9.24
CA ARG A 77 -1.02 -2.55 -10.67
C ARG A 77 -1.46 -1.34 -11.49
N GLN A 78 -2.68 -0.86 -11.27
CA GLN A 78 -3.20 0.31 -12.00
C GLN A 78 -2.39 1.57 -11.64
N CYS A 79 -2.11 1.77 -10.35
CA CYS A 79 -1.26 2.86 -9.89
C CYS A 79 0.15 2.80 -10.54
N TYR A 80 0.76 1.62 -10.67
CA TYR A 80 2.08 1.48 -11.31
C TYR A 80 2.06 1.88 -12.79
N ILE A 81 0.97 1.65 -13.51
CA ILE A 81 0.82 2.09 -14.91
C ILE A 81 0.79 3.62 -14.97
N ASP A 82 -0.02 4.26 -14.13
CA ASP A 82 -0.15 5.72 -14.14
C ASP A 82 1.13 6.41 -13.67
N LYS A 83 1.80 5.85 -12.65
CA LYS A 83 3.13 6.32 -12.22
C LYS A 83 4.17 6.22 -13.33
N ALA A 84 4.15 5.14 -14.11
CA ALA A 84 5.05 4.98 -15.25
C ALA A 84 4.80 6.05 -16.32
N ILE A 85 3.54 6.30 -16.65
CA ILE A 85 3.15 7.35 -17.60
C ILE A 85 3.60 8.72 -17.08
N HIS A 86 3.38 9.00 -15.80
CA HIS A 86 3.80 10.24 -15.17
C HIS A 86 5.32 10.39 -15.21
N TYR A 87 6.07 9.37 -14.80
CA TYR A 87 7.54 9.36 -14.82
C TYR A 87 8.10 9.66 -16.22
N VAL A 88 7.56 9.01 -17.24
CA VAL A 88 7.99 9.22 -18.64
C VAL A 88 7.66 10.64 -19.11
N ARG A 89 6.46 11.16 -18.80
CA ARG A 89 6.06 12.54 -19.16
C ARG A 89 6.91 13.61 -18.50
N TYR A 90 7.41 13.34 -17.30
CA TYR A 90 8.33 14.22 -16.57
C TYR A 90 9.80 13.92 -16.87
N CYS A 91 10.10 13.16 -17.94
CA CYS A 91 11.47 12.84 -18.37
C CYS A 91 12.34 12.20 -17.26
N GLY A 92 11.71 11.41 -16.38
CA GLY A 92 12.41 10.76 -15.27
C GLY A 92 12.66 11.64 -14.05
N ALA A 93 12.13 12.86 -14.01
CA ALA A 93 12.35 13.81 -12.90
C ALA A 93 11.41 13.61 -11.70
N THR A 94 10.59 12.58 -11.71
CA THR A 94 9.70 12.23 -10.58
C THR A 94 10.14 10.93 -9.93
N ASN A 95 9.66 10.69 -8.70
CA ASN A 95 9.89 9.42 -8.03
C ASN A 95 9.13 8.29 -8.75
N PHE A 96 9.83 7.16 -8.92
CA PHE A 96 9.22 5.91 -9.35
C PHE A 96 9.65 4.78 -8.41
N GLY A 97 8.69 4.08 -7.84
CA GLY A 97 8.93 3.00 -6.89
C GLY A 97 7.62 2.34 -6.46
N GLN A 98 7.73 1.40 -5.53
CA GLN A 98 6.59 0.64 -5.02
C GLN A 98 5.68 1.46 -4.09
N GLY A 99 6.24 2.45 -3.38
CA GLY A 99 5.50 3.33 -2.47
C GLY A 99 4.40 4.11 -3.19
N GLY A 100 3.40 4.52 -2.45
CA GLY A 100 2.28 5.30 -2.95
C GLY A 100 1.59 6.05 -1.81
N SER A 101 0.69 6.93 -2.19
CA SER A 101 -0.14 7.70 -1.27
C SER A 101 -1.42 6.93 -0.94
N ILE A 102 -1.99 7.17 0.24
CA ILE A 102 -3.34 6.69 0.57
C ILE A 102 -4.38 7.18 -0.46
N LEU A 103 -4.12 8.31 -1.11
CA LEU A 103 -4.97 8.88 -2.16
C LEU A 103 -4.99 8.06 -3.45
N ASP A 104 -3.99 7.21 -3.67
CA ASP A 104 -3.93 6.37 -4.86
C ASP A 104 -5.05 5.30 -4.87
N VAL A 105 -5.51 4.87 -3.69
CA VAL A 105 -6.59 3.89 -3.56
C VAL A 105 -7.93 4.45 -4.04
N PRO A 106 -8.46 5.57 -3.51
CA PRO A 106 -9.68 6.16 -4.02
C PRO A 106 -9.56 6.61 -5.48
N TYR A 107 -8.39 7.12 -5.90
CA TYR A 107 -8.13 7.47 -7.29
C TYR A 107 -8.31 6.28 -8.22
N VAL A 108 -7.66 5.14 -7.95
CA VAL A 108 -7.78 3.93 -8.78
C VAL A 108 -9.19 3.37 -8.74
N TYR A 109 -9.82 3.36 -7.56
CA TYR A 109 -11.22 2.95 -7.43
C TYR A 109 -12.15 3.74 -8.36
N ASP A 110 -12.00 5.07 -8.41
CA ASP A 110 -12.82 5.92 -9.27
C ASP A 110 -12.43 5.82 -10.75
N ALA A 111 -11.15 5.73 -11.08
CA ALA A 111 -10.69 5.71 -12.46
C ALA A 111 -10.90 4.34 -13.13
N TYR A 112 -10.61 3.24 -12.39
CA TYR A 112 -10.51 1.90 -12.95
C TYR A 112 -11.52 0.90 -12.37
N GLY A 113 -12.14 1.22 -11.23
CA GLY A 113 -13.01 0.30 -10.52
C GLY A 113 -12.27 -0.57 -9.51
N MET A 114 -12.87 -1.72 -9.18
CA MET A 114 -12.38 -2.64 -8.17
C MET A 114 -12.65 -4.08 -8.55
N VAL A 115 -11.85 -5.01 -8.03
CA VAL A 115 -12.05 -6.44 -8.19
C VAL A 115 -11.87 -7.15 -6.85
N PRO A 116 -12.48 -8.34 -6.62
CA PRO A 116 -12.22 -9.16 -5.45
C PRO A 116 -10.80 -9.76 -5.49
N GLU A 117 -10.22 -10.05 -4.33
CA GLU A 117 -8.93 -10.73 -4.20
C GLU A 117 -8.93 -12.10 -4.89
N GLU A 118 -10.02 -12.89 -4.73
CA GLU A 118 -10.17 -14.20 -5.38
C GLU A 118 -10.10 -14.15 -6.91
N VAL A 119 -10.35 -12.98 -7.51
CA VAL A 119 -10.28 -12.75 -8.96
C VAL A 119 -8.91 -12.29 -9.39
N TYR A 120 -8.22 -11.53 -8.56
CA TYR A 120 -6.92 -10.96 -8.89
C TYR A 120 -6.02 -10.84 -7.67
N ALA A 121 -5.30 -11.91 -7.36
CA ALA A 121 -4.35 -11.91 -6.23
C ALA A 121 -2.99 -11.26 -6.57
N GLY A 122 -2.69 -11.02 -7.85
CA GLY A 122 -1.40 -10.43 -8.24
C GLY A 122 -0.19 -11.34 -8.02
N LEU A 123 -0.37 -12.67 -8.09
CA LEU A 123 0.66 -13.68 -7.86
C LEU A 123 0.79 -14.58 -9.11
N ASN A 124 1.41 -14.07 -10.17
CA ASN A 124 1.54 -14.81 -11.45
C ASN A 124 2.98 -15.19 -11.78
N TYR A 125 3.90 -15.15 -10.83
CA TYR A 125 5.33 -15.37 -11.03
C TYR A 125 5.91 -16.55 -10.23
N GLY A 126 5.04 -17.49 -9.83
CA GLY A 126 5.44 -18.73 -9.17
C GLY A 126 5.72 -18.64 -7.68
N GLU A 127 5.42 -17.51 -7.04
CA GLU A 127 5.53 -17.32 -5.61
C GLU A 127 4.17 -17.47 -4.93
N GLU A 128 4.17 -17.94 -3.68
CA GLU A 128 2.95 -18.04 -2.86
C GLU A 128 2.66 -16.75 -2.07
N LYS A 129 3.66 -15.86 -1.97
CA LYS A 129 3.58 -14.59 -1.24
C LYS A 129 4.23 -13.48 -2.07
N HIS A 130 3.75 -12.25 -1.85
CA HIS A 130 4.30 -11.09 -2.55
C HIS A 130 5.78 -10.88 -2.25
N ASN A 131 6.58 -10.80 -3.32
CA ASN A 131 7.99 -10.43 -3.28
C ASN A 131 8.30 -9.58 -4.51
N HIS A 132 8.19 -8.28 -4.36
CA HIS A 132 8.28 -7.33 -5.47
C HIS A 132 9.70 -6.79 -5.73
N GLY A 133 10.73 -7.38 -5.11
CA GLY A 133 12.11 -6.92 -5.30
C GLY A 133 12.55 -6.95 -6.75
N GLU A 134 12.35 -8.10 -7.43
CA GLU A 134 12.68 -8.26 -8.85
C GLU A 134 11.78 -7.41 -9.75
N LEU A 135 10.47 -7.47 -9.54
CA LEU A 135 9.50 -6.66 -10.29
C LEU A 135 9.86 -5.18 -10.25
N ALA A 136 10.11 -4.62 -9.07
CA ALA A 136 10.44 -3.22 -8.91
C ALA A 136 11.72 -2.84 -9.66
N ALA A 137 12.76 -3.66 -9.55
CA ALA A 137 14.04 -3.44 -10.24
C ALA A 137 13.87 -3.45 -11.76
N VAL A 138 13.10 -4.40 -12.31
CA VAL A 138 12.84 -4.51 -13.75
C VAL A 138 12.03 -3.32 -14.26
N LEU A 139 10.95 -2.93 -13.55
CA LEU A 139 10.11 -1.80 -13.93
C LEU A 139 10.91 -0.48 -13.93
N GLU A 140 11.71 -0.26 -12.89
CA GLU A 140 12.54 0.95 -12.79
C GLU A 140 13.61 1.00 -13.89
N ALA A 141 14.31 -0.12 -14.12
CA ALA A 141 15.33 -0.21 -15.19
C ALA A 141 14.71 0.05 -16.57
N TYR A 142 13.55 -0.56 -16.83
CA TYR A 142 12.83 -0.36 -18.08
C TYR A 142 12.51 1.11 -18.32
N LEU A 143 11.90 1.79 -17.34
CA LEU A 143 11.53 3.20 -17.47
C LEU A 143 12.74 4.13 -17.60
N LYS A 144 13.83 3.85 -16.86
CA LYS A 144 15.08 4.61 -17.00
C LYS A 144 15.64 4.55 -18.41
N GLU A 145 15.56 3.40 -19.09
CA GLU A 145 16.00 3.29 -20.48
C GLU A 145 15.04 3.98 -21.44
N ILE A 146 13.73 3.91 -21.21
CA ILE A 146 12.75 4.62 -22.04
C ILE A 146 12.99 6.13 -22.06
N VAL A 147 13.22 6.75 -20.89
CA VAL A 147 13.43 8.22 -20.82
C VAL A 147 14.79 8.68 -21.35
N LYS A 148 15.77 7.78 -21.44
CA LYS A 148 17.07 8.05 -22.06
C LYS A 148 17.05 8.08 -23.60
N ASN A 149 15.90 7.77 -24.22
CA ASN A 149 15.82 7.67 -25.67
C ASN A 149 16.30 8.95 -26.34
N PRO A 150 17.39 8.93 -27.15
CA PRO A 150 17.98 10.14 -27.74
C PRO A 150 17.09 10.76 -28.83
N ASN A 151 16.13 10.03 -29.38
CA ASN A 151 15.27 10.49 -30.47
C ASN A 151 14.14 11.39 -30.00
N ALA A 152 13.97 11.62 -28.69
CA ALA A 152 12.92 12.43 -28.06
C ALA A 152 11.49 12.10 -28.52
N LYS A 153 11.29 10.99 -29.22
CA LYS A 153 9.99 10.50 -29.69
C LYS A 153 9.84 9.04 -29.29
N LEU A 154 8.86 8.78 -28.45
CA LEU A 154 8.50 7.43 -28.05
C LEU A 154 7.36 6.88 -28.93
N SER A 155 7.43 5.60 -29.27
CA SER A 155 6.30 4.86 -29.82
C SER A 155 5.35 4.46 -28.68
N GLU A 156 4.13 4.08 -29.00
CA GLU A 156 3.18 3.52 -28.02
C GLU A 156 3.63 2.15 -27.45
N ALA A 157 4.57 1.51 -28.13
CA ALA A 157 5.07 0.19 -27.75
C ALA A 157 5.71 0.14 -26.36
N TRP A 158 6.29 1.25 -25.88
CA TRP A 158 6.91 1.29 -24.57
C TRP A 158 5.89 0.98 -23.44
N LEU A 159 4.68 1.54 -23.53
CA LEU A 159 3.64 1.32 -22.54
C LEU A 159 3.13 -0.12 -22.59
N ASN A 160 2.95 -0.65 -23.79
CA ASN A 160 2.56 -2.06 -23.97
C ASN A 160 3.63 -3.02 -23.43
N GLY A 161 4.91 -2.71 -23.63
CA GLY A 161 6.03 -3.48 -23.06
C GLY A 161 6.03 -3.41 -21.53
N TYR A 162 5.82 -2.24 -20.95
CA TYR A 162 5.71 -2.04 -19.52
C TYR A 162 4.53 -2.83 -18.91
N ILE A 163 3.35 -2.75 -19.54
CA ILE A 163 2.17 -3.52 -19.13
C ILE A 163 2.44 -5.02 -19.24
N GLY A 164 3.15 -5.47 -20.30
CA GLY A 164 3.54 -6.87 -20.46
C GLY A 164 4.42 -7.39 -19.31
N ILE A 165 5.31 -6.55 -18.77
CA ILE A 165 6.08 -6.89 -17.56
C ILE A 165 5.14 -7.06 -16.36
N LEU A 166 4.24 -6.10 -16.14
CA LEU A 166 3.25 -6.20 -15.04
C LEU A 166 2.38 -7.47 -15.19
N ASP A 167 1.95 -7.78 -16.40
CA ASP A 167 1.14 -8.98 -16.68
C ASP A 167 1.91 -10.29 -16.39
N ALA A 168 3.22 -10.32 -16.64
CA ALA A 168 4.05 -11.47 -16.33
C ALA A 168 4.17 -11.74 -14.83
N TYR A 169 4.30 -10.70 -14.03
CA TYR A 169 4.46 -10.82 -12.57
C TYR A 169 3.14 -10.87 -11.82
N LEU A 170 2.26 -9.92 -12.10
CA LEU A 170 1.02 -9.73 -11.33
C LEU A 170 -0.20 -10.39 -11.97
N GLY A 171 -0.08 -10.86 -13.22
CA GLY A 171 -1.20 -11.34 -14.01
C GLY A 171 -1.92 -10.21 -14.76
N LYS A 172 -2.64 -10.60 -15.80
CA LYS A 172 -3.44 -9.68 -16.59
C LYS A 172 -4.67 -9.22 -15.80
N ALA A 173 -4.87 -7.91 -15.70
CA ALA A 173 -6.07 -7.38 -15.07
C ALA A 173 -7.33 -7.83 -15.81
N PRO A 174 -8.37 -8.30 -15.11
CA PRO A 174 -9.58 -8.80 -15.74
C PRO A 174 -10.40 -7.66 -16.34
N GLU A 175 -10.86 -7.84 -17.57
CA GLU A 175 -11.86 -6.95 -18.18
C GLU A 175 -13.27 -7.27 -17.68
N LYS A 176 -13.53 -8.58 -17.46
CA LYS A 176 -14.76 -9.14 -16.90
C LYS A 176 -14.44 -10.33 -16.01
N PHE A 177 -15.27 -10.56 -15.02
CA PHE A 177 -15.12 -11.69 -14.10
C PHE A 177 -16.47 -12.11 -13.51
N MET A 178 -16.52 -13.35 -13.00
CA MET A 178 -17.65 -13.86 -12.26
C MET A 178 -17.42 -13.67 -10.75
N TYR A 179 -18.40 -13.13 -10.05
CA TYR A 179 -18.40 -13.02 -8.60
C TYR A 179 -19.79 -13.37 -8.06
N LYS A 180 -19.87 -14.35 -7.16
CA LYS A 180 -21.12 -14.85 -6.56
C LYS A 180 -22.22 -15.11 -7.61
N GLY A 181 -21.84 -15.72 -8.75
CA GLY A 181 -22.77 -16.13 -9.82
C GLY A 181 -23.22 -15.01 -10.76
N LYS A 182 -22.66 -13.83 -10.68
CA LYS A 182 -22.96 -12.69 -11.57
C LYS A 182 -21.69 -12.19 -12.27
N GLU A 183 -21.79 -11.84 -13.56
CA GLU A 183 -20.69 -11.22 -14.31
C GLU A 183 -20.58 -9.73 -13.96
N TYR A 184 -19.34 -9.29 -13.77
CA TYR A 184 -18.98 -7.90 -13.52
C TYR A 184 -17.81 -7.48 -14.40
N THR A 185 -17.72 -6.19 -14.66
CA THR A 185 -16.48 -5.49 -14.97
C THR A 185 -15.94 -4.86 -13.68
N PRO A 186 -14.66 -4.46 -13.60
CA PRO A 186 -14.15 -3.75 -12.43
C PRO A 186 -15.00 -2.52 -12.06
N ARG A 187 -15.47 -1.76 -13.05
CA ARG A 187 -16.34 -0.59 -12.83
C ARG A 187 -17.69 -1.02 -12.24
N SER A 188 -18.38 -1.97 -12.86
CA SER A 188 -19.69 -2.38 -12.38
C SER A 188 -19.64 -3.08 -11.02
N PHE A 189 -18.51 -3.66 -10.65
CA PHE A 189 -18.29 -4.19 -9.32
C PHE A 189 -18.13 -3.07 -8.29
N ALA A 190 -17.32 -2.04 -8.58
CA ALA A 190 -17.20 -0.85 -7.74
C ALA A 190 -18.57 -0.14 -7.56
N ASP A 191 -19.35 -0.02 -8.63
CA ASP A 191 -20.70 0.57 -8.56
C ASP A 191 -21.62 -0.26 -7.64
N MET A 192 -21.52 -1.59 -7.67
CA MET A 192 -22.28 -2.48 -6.78
C MET A 192 -21.87 -2.30 -5.32
N LEU A 193 -20.58 -2.12 -5.03
CA LEU A 193 -20.09 -1.82 -3.69
C LEU A 193 -20.67 -0.50 -3.16
N GLY A 194 -20.84 0.49 -4.03
CA GLY A 194 -21.55 1.73 -3.74
C GLY A 194 -20.82 2.67 -2.79
N LEU A 195 -19.49 2.61 -2.76
CA LEU A 195 -18.65 3.62 -2.10
C LEU A 195 -18.49 4.82 -3.04
N LYS A 196 -18.52 6.00 -2.45
CA LYS A 196 -18.25 7.27 -3.16
C LYS A 196 -16.95 7.84 -2.63
N MET A 197 -15.95 7.94 -3.48
CA MET A 197 -14.61 8.37 -3.05
C MET A 197 -14.59 9.84 -2.61
N ASP A 198 -15.49 10.66 -3.11
CA ASP A 198 -15.69 12.04 -2.66
C ASP A 198 -16.17 12.17 -1.19
N ASP A 199 -16.66 11.08 -0.60
CA ASP A 199 -17.03 11.06 0.82
C ASP A 199 -15.79 11.00 1.75
N PHE A 200 -14.59 10.79 1.21
CA PHE A 200 -13.35 10.61 1.97
C PHE A 200 -12.40 11.78 1.75
N ILE A 201 -11.86 12.29 2.85
CA ILE A 201 -10.93 13.41 2.84
C ILE A 201 -9.64 12.97 3.54
N PRO A 202 -8.47 13.08 2.88
CA PRO A 202 -7.20 12.82 3.53
C PRO A 202 -6.84 13.97 4.47
N VAL A 203 -6.59 13.66 5.74
CA VAL A 203 -6.20 14.63 6.74
C VAL A 203 -4.82 14.32 7.30
N THR A 204 -4.12 15.38 7.71
CA THR A 204 -2.81 15.25 8.35
C THR A 204 -2.66 16.27 9.48
N SER A 205 -1.67 16.06 10.36
CA SER A 205 -1.39 16.91 11.50
C SER A 205 -0.11 17.74 11.34
N PHE A 206 0.35 18.02 10.13
CA PHE A 206 1.51 18.87 9.91
C PHE A 206 1.24 20.32 10.29
N THR A 207 2.01 20.86 11.24
CA THR A 207 1.80 22.20 11.81
C THR A 207 2.38 23.35 10.99
N HIS A 208 3.18 23.06 9.95
CA HIS A 208 3.72 24.07 9.06
C HIS A 208 2.75 24.51 7.96
N HIS A 209 1.60 23.84 7.86
CA HIS A 209 0.48 24.29 7.05
C HIS A 209 -0.70 24.73 7.94
N PRO A 210 -1.51 25.71 7.51
CA PRO A 210 -2.72 26.07 8.24
C PRO A 210 -3.70 24.91 8.27
N PHE A 211 -4.23 24.57 9.45
CA PHE A 211 -5.24 23.52 9.59
C PHE A 211 -6.51 23.83 8.79
N TYR A 212 -7.16 22.79 8.31
CA TYR A 212 -8.39 22.84 7.52
C TYR A 212 -8.26 23.63 6.20
N LYS A 213 -7.06 23.73 5.66
CA LYS A 213 -6.79 24.29 4.35
C LYS A 213 -6.12 23.23 3.46
N PRO A 214 -6.54 23.11 2.18
CA PRO A 214 -5.93 22.15 1.29
C PRO A 214 -4.48 22.55 0.99
N PHE A 215 -3.59 21.57 0.95
CA PHE A 215 -2.22 21.72 0.52
C PHE A 215 -1.72 20.44 -0.13
N VAL A 216 -0.68 20.54 -0.94
CA VAL A 216 0.02 19.38 -1.50
C VAL A 216 1.04 18.89 -0.48
N LEU A 217 0.93 17.63 -0.09
CA LEU A 217 1.94 16.99 0.76
C LEU A 217 3.16 16.66 -0.09
N GLU A 218 4.27 17.36 0.15
CA GLU A 218 5.50 17.30 -0.64
C GLU A 218 6.38 16.11 -0.24
N VAL A 219 5.87 14.90 -0.47
CA VAL A 219 6.61 13.65 -0.28
C VAL A 219 6.67 12.87 -1.60
N PRO A 220 7.75 12.11 -1.86
CA PRO A 220 7.94 11.41 -3.13
C PRO A 220 6.79 10.46 -3.50
N ASP A 221 6.14 9.86 -2.51
CA ASP A 221 5.05 8.91 -2.72
C ASP A 221 3.71 9.59 -3.05
N ASN A 222 3.57 10.90 -2.81
CA ASN A 222 2.46 11.71 -3.33
C ASN A 222 2.75 12.17 -4.77
N TRP A 223 3.05 11.22 -5.63
CA TRP A 223 3.50 11.41 -7.01
C TRP A 223 2.51 12.19 -7.88
N SER A 224 1.24 12.14 -7.57
CA SER A 224 0.16 12.82 -8.29
C SER A 224 -0.11 14.24 -7.77
N ASN A 225 0.62 14.71 -6.75
CA ASN A 225 0.38 15.98 -6.05
C ASN A 225 -1.05 16.08 -5.48
N GLY A 226 -1.53 14.99 -4.91
CA GLY A 226 -2.83 14.93 -4.26
C GLY A 226 -2.94 15.90 -3.08
N LEU A 227 -4.15 16.42 -2.86
CA LEU A 227 -4.43 17.40 -1.81
C LEU A 227 -4.73 16.73 -0.48
N TYR A 228 -4.17 17.27 0.60
CA TYR A 228 -4.44 16.95 2.00
C TYR A 228 -5.01 18.17 2.72
N TYR A 229 -5.64 17.92 3.88
CA TYR A 229 -6.25 18.95 4.73
C TYR A 229 -5.71 18.89 6.15
#